data_34f9ae87ff71aa33bff8f238fc6d2f85
#
_entry.id   34f9ae87ff71aa33bff8f238fc6d2f85
#
_cell.length_a   1.000
_cell.length_b   1.000
_cell.length_c   1.000
_cell.angle_alpha   90.00
_cell.angle_beta   90.00
_cell.angle_gamma   90.00
#
_symmetry.space_group_name_H-M   'P 1'
#
loop_
_entity.id
_entity.type
_entity.pdbx_description
1 polymer ?
#
loop_
_entity_poly.entity_id
_entity_poly.type
_entity_poly.pdbx_seq_one_letter_code
_entity_poly.pdbx_strand_id
1 'polypeptide(L)'
;HVTKKAKVYMSHWYKFKHVLNRIDQIVLQINQDNFGFNIWPQYDRNIVRLNEYDSEFKGEYDWHTDGSQDGEAYDIKFTLLLNASLESYEGGKFYLFNAGATYIDKLDDPGDVLMFKSYIPHRVTPVTKGKRHSMTLFYNGPKFQ
;
A
#
# COMPACT_ATOMS: atom_id res chain seq x y z
N HIS A 1 -5.31 16.72 -10.10
CA HIS A 1 -6.48 16.11 -9.46
C HIS A 1 -6.44 14.58 -9.65
N VAL A 2 -6.50 13.83 -8.56
CA VAL A 2 -6.45 12.37 -8.58
C VAL A 2 -7.83 11.81 -8.22
N THR A 3 -8.34 10.92 -9.09
CA THR A 3 -9.59 10.21 -8.81
C THR A 3 -9.33 9.08 -7.83
N LYS A 4 -10.04 9.09 -6.71
CA LYS A 4 -10.05 8.00 -5.74
C LYS A 4 -11.48 7.70 -5.34
N LYS A 5 -11.92 6.47 -5.61
CA LYS A 5 -13.25 5.97 -5.24
C LYS A 5 -13.05 4.73 -4.36
N ALA A 6 -12.88 4.97 -3.08
CA ALA A 6 -12.68 3.91 -2.09
C ALA A 6 -13.21 4.36 -0.74
N LYS A 7 -13.67 3.42 0.06
CA LYS A 7 -13.90 3.65 1.48
C LYS A 7 -12.61 3.34 2.22
N VAL A 8 -12.16 4.26 3.06
CA VAL A 8 -10.93 4.10 3.82
C VAL A 8 -11.27 4.08 5.31
N TYR A 9 -10.86 3.02 5.96
CA TYR A 9 -10.99 2.88 7.42
C TYR A 9 -9.60 2.92 8.02
N MET A 10 -9.43 3.68 9.10
CA MET A 10 -8.16 3.75 9.80
C MET A 10 -8.19 2.88 11.04
N SER A 11 -7.13 2.13 11.24
CA SER A 11 -6.91 1.31 12.40
C SER A 11 -5.47 1.48 12.87
N HIS A 12 -5.00 0.65 13.78
CA HIS A 12 -3.68 0.76 14.35
C HIS A 12 -2.92 -0.55 14.26
N TRP A 13 -1.59 -0.44 14.18
CA TRP A 13 -0.67 -1.56 14.08
C TRP A 13 -0.93 -2.66 15.11
N TYR A 14 -1.17 -2.29 16.35
CA TYR A 14 -1.32 -3.27 17.43
C TYR A 14 -2.45 -4.28 17.20
N LYS A 15 -3.48 -3.89 16.45
CA LYS A 15 -4.62 -4.78 16.16
C LYS A 15 -4.27 -5.89 15.18
N PHE A 16 -3.17 -5.75 14.45
CA PHE A 16 -2.76 -6.66 13.38
C PHE A 16 -1.37 -7.26 13.62
N LYS A 17 -0.84 -7.18 14.85
CA LYS A 17 0.51 -7.67 15.17
C LYS A 17 0.74 -9.11 14.75
N HIS A 18 -0.23 -9.96 14.94
CA HIS A 18 -0.13 -11.39 14.63
C HIS A 18 0.09 -11.67 13.14
N VAL A 19 -0.28 -10.73 12.27
CA VAL A 19 -0.03 -10.82 10.82
C VAL A 19 1.18 -9.98 10.44
N LEU A 20 1.26 -8.74 10.97
CA LEU A 20 2.21 -7.74 10.49
C LEU A 20 3.62 -7.91 11.04
N ASN A 21 3.80 -8.50 12.22
CA ASN A 21 5.14 -8.65 12.81
C ASN A 21 6.10 -9.41 11.89
N ARG A 22 5.63 -10.51 11.29
CA ARG A 22 6.48 -11.29 10.38
C ARG A 22 6.77 -10.51 9.09
N ILE A 23 5.77 -9.82 8.57
CA ILE A 23 5.92 -8.98 7.37
C ILE A 23 6.93 -7.87 7.67
N ASP A 24 6.82 -7.24 8.83
CA ASP A 24 7.74 -6.18 9.25
C ASP A 24 9.19 -6.66 9.28
N GLN A 25 9.44 -7.83 9.83
CA GLN A 25 10.79 -8.42 9.86
C GLN A 25 11.34 -8.61 8.45
N ILE A 26 10.51 -9.07 7.53
CA ILE A 26 10.90 -9.26 6.13
C ILE A 26 11.20 -7.92 5.47
N VAL A 27 10.37 -6.91 5.68
CA VAL A 27 10.55 -5.56 5.14
C VAL A 27 11.87 -4.96 5.63
N LEU A 28 12.15 -5.07 6.93
CA LEU A 28 13.39 -4.55 7.50
C LEU A 28 14.62 -5.25 6.92
N GLN A 29 14.55 -6.56 6.72
CA GLN A 29 15.64 -7.33 6.12
C GLN A 29 15.87 -6.95 4.65
N ILE A 30 14.79 -6.82 3.88
CA ILE A 30 14.88 -6.39 2.48
C ILE A 30 15.48 -4.98 2.38
N ASN A 31 15.07 -4.08 3.25
CA ASN A 31 15.62 -2.73 3.29
C ASN A 31 17.12 -2.75 3.58
N GLN A 32 17.55 -3.52 4.57
CA GLN A 32 18.94 -3.63 4.93
C GLN A 32 19.78 -4.19 3.80
N ASP A 33 19.29 -5.19 3.09
CA ASP A 33 20.05 -5.91 2.06
C ASP A 33 20.07 -5.16 0.71
N ASN A 34 19.02 -4.40 0.38
CA ASN A 34 18.83 -3.89 -0.98
C ASN A 34 18.74 -2.37 -1.09
N PHE A 35 18.26 -1.67 -0.05
CA PHE A 35 17.99 -0.24 -0.15
C PHE A 35 18.78 0.60 0.84
N GLY A 36 18.91 0.15 2.06
CA GLY A 36 19.66 0.88 3.09
C GLY A 36 19.02 2.21 3.51
N PHE A 37 17.71 2.37 3.34
CA PHE A 37 17.04 3.58 3.81
C PHE A 37 16.99 3.61 5.34
N ASN A 38 17.06 4.81 5.89
CA ASN A 38 16.79 5.01 7.30
C ASN A 38 15.28 5.03 7.49
N ILE A 39 14.73 3.98 8.08
CA ILE A 39 13.30 3.85 8.35
C ILE A 39 13.06 3.70 9.84
N TRP A 40 11.99 4.35 10.31
CA TRP A 40 11.59 4.27 11.70
C TRP A 40 10.86 2.97 11.99
N PRO A 41 11.00 2.42 13.21
CA PRO A 41 10.25 1.22 13.59
C PRO A 41 8.75 1.49 13.59
N GLN A 42 7.97 0.43 13.37
CA GLN A 42 6.52 0.50 13.50
C GLN A 42 6.15 0.40 14.99
N TYR A 43 5.29 1.29 15.42
CA TYR A 43 4.78 1.35 16.79
C TYR A 43 3.32 0.93 16.85
N ASP A 44 2.85 0.53 18.02
CA ASP A 44 1.49 0.05 18.25
C ASP A 44 0.40 1.00 17.73
N ARG A 45 0.63 2.31 17.78
CA ARG A 45 -0.33 3.32 17.37
C ARG A 45 -0.16 3.80 15.92
N ASN A 46 0.78 3.24 15.19
CA ASN A 46 0.92 3.57 13.77
C ASN A 46 -0.36 3.23 13.03
N ILE A 47 -0.72 4.09 12.10
CA ILE A 47 -1.97 3.95 11.35
C ILE A 47 -1.82 2.85 10.31
N VAL A 48 -2.83 1.99 10.23
CA VAL A 48 -3.03 1.01 9.17
C VAL A 48 -4.29 1.43 8.44
N ARG A 49 -4.21 1.58 7.12
CA ARG A 49 -5.35 1.94 6.29
C ARG A 49 -5.96 0.70 5.68
N LEU A 50 -7.27 0.55 5.87
CA LEU A 50 -8.06 -0.53 5.28
C LEU A 50 -8.89 0.09 4.17
N ASN A 51 -8.69 -0.37 2.93
CA ASN A 51 -9.33 0.20 1.75
C ASN A 51 -10.35 -0.78 1.18
N GLU A 52 -11.54 -0.28 0.86
CA GLU A 52 -12.58 -1.04 0.18
C GLU A 52 -12.88 -0.40 -1.17
N TYR A 53 -12.72 -1.18 -2.23
CA TYR A 53 -13.04 -0.80 -3.60
C TYR A 53 -14.25 -1.62 -4.04
N ASP A 54 -15.41 -0.97 -4.11
CA ASP A 54 -16.70 -1.61 -4.40
C ASP A 54 -17.07 -1.41 -5.87
N SER A 55 -17.45 -2.50 -6.55
CA SER A 55 -17.88 -2.46 -7.94
C SER A 55 -19.13 -1.60 -8.15
N GLU A 56 -19.98 -1.49 -7.15
CA GLU A 56 -21.17 -0.64 -7.18
C GLU A 56 -20.84 0.82 -7.50
N PHE A 57 -19.68 1.27 -7.05
CA PHE A 57 -19.18 2.62 -7.26
C PHE A 57 -17.99 2.66 -8.23
N LYS A 58 -17.68 1.56 -8.91
CA LYS A 58 -16.49 1.39 -9.75
C LYS A 58 -15.23 1.83 -8.99
N GLY A 59 -15.07 1.29 -7.78
CA GLY A 59 -13.97 1.66 -6.89
C GLY A 59 -12.62 1.60 -7.58
N GLU A 60 -11.85 2.67 -7.49
CA GLU A 60 -10.57 2.83 -8.15
C GLU A 60 -9.67 3.81 -7.41
N TYR A 61 -8.41 3.79 -7.75
CA TYR A 61 -7.46 4.83 -7.32
C TYR A 61 -6.52 5.11 -8.48
N ASP A 62 -6.69 6.26 -9.13
CA ASP A 62 -5.92 6.62 -10.31
C ASP A 62 -4.44 6.89 -9.96
N TRP A 63 -3.62 7.09 -10.98
CA TRP A 63 -2.19 7.30 -10.84
C TRP A 63 -1.85 8.33 -9.77
N HIS A 64 -1.01 7.93 -8.82
CA HIS A 64 -0.57 8.78 -7.72
C HIS A 64 0.74 8.25 -7.15
N THR A 65 1.38 9.06 -6.32
CA THR A 65 2.51 8.65 -5.48
C THR A 65 2.12 8.82 -4.02
N ASP A 66 2.83 8.12 -3.13
CA ASP A 66 2.59 8.18 -1.69
C ASP A 66 3.62 9.06 -0.98
N GLY A 67 4.27 9.93 -1.70
CA GLY A 67 5.30 10.82 -1.14
C GLY A 67 4.77 11.72 -0.05
N SER A 68 5.68 12.23 0.79
CA SER A 68 5.35 13.18 1.83
C SER A 68 4.84 14.49 1.24
N GLN A 69 3.90 15.11 1.93
CA GLN A 69 3.42 16.43 1.56
C GLN A 69 4.43 17.50 1.99
N ASP A 70 4.38 18.65 1.32
CA ASP A 70 5.20 19.80 1.68
C ASP A 70 4.94 20.20 3.14
N GLY A 71 6.03 20.46 3.87
CA GLY A 71 5.98 20.85 5.28
C GLY A 71 6.04 19.69 6.28
N GLU A 72 5.96 18.44 5.81
CA GLU A 72 6.15 17.29 6.70
C GLU A 72 7.62 17.13 7.10
N ALA A 73 7.84 16.68 8.33
CA ALA A 73 9.18 16.48 8.88
C ALA A 73 9.82 15.15 8.49
N TYR A 74 9.11 14.34 7.71
CA TYR A 74 9.54 12.99 7.36
C TYR A 74 9.16 12.66 5.92
N ASP A 75 9.75 11.61 5.40
CA ASP A 75 9.37 11.01 4.12
C ASP A 75 8.73 9.63 4.33
N ILE A 76 7.77 9.31 3.48
CA ILE A 76 7.32 7.93 3.32
C ILE A 76 8.36 7.25 2.41
N LYS A 77 9.09 6.27 2.93
CA LYS A 77 10.13 5.56 2.16
C LYS A 77 9.57 4.41 1.36
N PHE A 78 8.74 3.59 2.00
CA PHE A 78 8.10 2.45 1.36
C PHE A 78 6.60 2.46 1.61
N THR A 79 5.88 1.97 0.62
CA THR A 79 4.49 1.56 0.75
C THR A 79 4.43 0.04 0.73
N LEU A 80 3.68 -0.53 1.65
CA LEU A 80 3.38 -1.95 1.67
C LEU A 80 1.89 -2.12 1.50
N LEU A 81 1.51 -2.96 0.54
CA LEU A 81 0.12 -3.32 0.28
C LEU A 81 -0.08 -4.81 0.53
N LEU A 82 -1.15 -5.13 1.24
CA LEU A 82 -1.62 -6.49 1.45
C LEU A 82 -3.01 -6.61 0.83
N ASN A 83 -3.20 -7.59 -0.06
CA ASN A 83 -4.53 -7.90 -0.56
C ASN A 83 -5.30 -8.65 0.53
N ALA A 84 -6.29 -7.98 1.11
CA ALA A 84 -7.11 -8.50 2.20
C ALA A 84 -8.53 -8.85 1.76
N SER A 85 -8.73 -9.11 0.47
CA SER A 85 -10.05 -9.40 -0.08
C SER A 85 -10.63 -10.68 0.50
N LEU A 86 -11.92 -10.63 0.85
CA LEU A 86 -12.64 -11.73 1.47
C LEU A 86 -13.43 -12.56 0.46
N GLU A 87 -13.58 -12.03 -0.76
CA GLU A 87 -14.31 -12.68 -1.84
C GLU A 87 -13.62 -12.42 -3.18
N SER A 88 -13.99 -13.17 -4.21
CA SER A 88 -13.46 -12.91 -5.54
C SER A 88 -14.02 -11.61 -6.12
N TYR A 89 -13.22 -10.96 -6.94
CA TYR A 89 -13.58 -9.71 -7.61
C TYR A 89 -13.00 -9.68 -9.03
N GLU A 90 -13.52 -8.79 -9.85
CA GLU A 90 -13.01 -8.53 -11.20
C GLU A 90 -12.61 -7.06 -11.33
N GLY A 91 -11.62 -6.78 -12.17
CA GLY A 91 -11.00 -5.46 -12.23
C GLY A 91 -10.06 -5.27 -11.04
N GLY A 92 -9.91 -4.03 -10.59
CA GLY A 92 -9.05 -3.74 -9.43
C GLY A 92 -7.60 -4.16 -9.64
N LYS A 93 -7.09 -3.98 -10.85
CA LYS A 93 -5.72 -4.36 -11.21
C LYS A 93 -4.74 -3.31 -10.72
N PHE A 94 -3.64 -3.76 -10.13
CA PHE A 94 -2.61 -2.88 -9.62
C PHE A 94 -1.48 -2.70 -10.64
N TYR A 95 -1.11 -1.44 -10.89
CA TYR A 95 -0.04 -1.09 -11.81
C TYR A 95 1.00 -0.21 -11.11
N LEU A 96 2.26 -0.48 -11.41
CA LEU A 96 3.37 0.42 -11.10
C LEU A 96 3.87 1.06 -12.39
N PHE A 97 4.35 2.30 -12.30
CA PHE A 97 5.03 2.95 -13.41
C PHE A 97 6.54 2.75 -13.27
N ASN A 98 7.05 1.79 -14.03
CA ASN A 98 8.48 1.46 -14.06
C ASN A 98 8.91 1.35 -15.53
N ALA A 99 9.40 2.47 -16.08
CA ALA A 99 9.69 2.61 -17.52
C ALA A 99 8.44 2.32 -18.39
N GLY A 100 7.26 2.61 -17.88
CA GLY A 100 5.95 2.35 -18.47
C GLY A 100 5.00 1.72 -17.45
N ALA A 101 3.72 1.74 -17.76
CA ALA A 101 2.70 1.15 -16.90
C ALA A 101 2.86 -0.39 -16.90
N THR A 102 3.14 -0.95 -15.73
CA THR A 102 3.39 -2.38 -15.56
C THR A 102 2.36 -3.00 -14.63
N TYR A 103 1.61 -3.96 -15.13
CA TYR A 103 0.66 -4.72 -14.32
C TYR A 103 1.38 -5.64 -13.34
N ILE A 104 1.00 -5.59 -12.07
CA ILE A 104 1.58 -6.40 -10.99
C ILE A 104 0.57 -7.46 -10.59
N ASP A 105 0.61 -8.62 -11.24
CA ASP A 105 -0.29 -9.74 -10.94
C ASP A 105 -0.03 -10.38 -9.56
N LYS A 106 1.15 -10.14 -9.01
CA LYS A 106 1.55 -10.66 -7.69
C LYS A 106 0.86 -9.95 -6.52
N LEU A 107 -0.13 -9.10 -6.77
CA LEU A 107 -0.98 -8.50 -5.76
C LEU A 107 -2.46 -8.87 -5.98
N ASP A 108 -2.75 -9.74 -6.93
CA ASP A 108 -4.13 -10.07 -7.32
C ASP A 108 -4.87 -10.96 -6.33
N ASP A 109 -4.17 -11.83 -5.61
CA ASP A 109 -4.79 -12.84 -4.77
C ASP A 109 -4.82 -12.43 -3.29
N PRO A 110 -5.87 -12.82 -2.55
CA PRO A 110 -5.90 -12.60 -1.11
C PRO A 110 -4.65 -13.15 -0.42
N GLY A 111 -4.06 -12.36 0.46
CA GLY A 111 -2.82 -12.69 1.15
C GLY A 111 -1.55 -12.25 0.44
N ASP A 112 -1.65 -11.83 -0.81
CA ASP A 112 -0.50 -11.29 -1.53
C ASP A 112 -0.03 -9.98 -0.90
N VAL A 113 1.29 -9.81 -0.85
CA VAL A 113 1.94 -8.63 -0.27
C VAL A 113 2.91 -8.05 -1.28
N LEU A 114 2.86 -6.74 -1.44
CA LEU A 114 3.78 -6.00 -2.29
C LEU A 114 4.37 -4.84 -1.51
N MET A 115 5.69 -4.69 -1.61
CA MET A 115 6.44 -3.58 -1.06
C MET A 115 7.09 -2.81 -2.21
N PHE A 116 6.95 -1.50 -2.22
CA PHE A 116 7.57 -0.67 -3.24
C PHE A 116 7.94 0.71 -2.68
N LYS A 117 8.86 1.38 -3.36
CA LYS A 117 9.24 2.75 -2.99
C LYS A 117 8.06 3.69 -3.19
N SER A 118 7.73 4.48 -2.18
CA SER A 118 6.54 5.32 -2.15
C SER A 118 6.41 6.31 -3.31
N TYR A 119 7.54 6.75 -3.85
CA TYR A 119 7.54 7.73 -4.94
C TYR A 119 7.31 7.13 -6.33
N ILE A 120 7.19 5.80 -6.44
CA ILE A 120 6.85 5.17 -7.71
C ILE A 120 5.36 5.37 -7.96
N PRO A 121 4.97 5.99 -9.10
CA PRO A 121 3.56 6.14 -9.42
C PRO A 121 2.87 4.80 -9.54
N HIS A 122 1.65 4.70 -9.02
CA HIS A 122 0.88 3.47 -9.04
C HIS A 122 -0.61 3.77 -9.10
N ARG A 123 -1.38 2.76 -9.49
CA ARG A 123 -2.84 2.88 -9.61
C ARG A 123 -3.54 1.55 -9.34
N VAL A 124 -4.81 1.65 -8.97
CA VAL A 124 -5.76 0.53 -8.94
C VAL A 124 -6.85 0.83 -9.95
N THR A 125 -7.02 -0.04 -10.95
CA THR A 125 -8.07 0.11 -11.96
C THR A 125 -9.46 -0.11 -11.35
N PRO A 126 -10.54 0.37 -12.01
CA PRO A 126 -11.88 0.17 -11.46
C PRO A 126 -12.21 -1.29 -11.20
N VAL A 127 -12.80 -1.55 -10.04
CA VAL A 127 -13.39 -2.86 -9.71
C VAL A 127 -14.74 -2.94 -10.43
N THR A 128 -14.90 -3.97 -11.24
CA THR A 128 -16.08 -4.16 -12.10
C THR A 128 -17.06 -5.18 -11.56
N LYS A 129 -16.61 -6.04 -10.64
CA LYS A 129 -17.45 -7.05 -9.98
C LYS A 129 -16.90 -7.33 -8.59
N GLY A 130 -17.80 -7.45 -7.61
CA GLY A 130 -17.41 -7.75 -6.23
C GLY A 130 -16.76 -6.57 -5.52
N LYS A 131 -15.98 -6.89 -4.50
CA LYS A 131 -15.26 -5.90 -3.68
C LYS A 131 -13.81 -6.33 -3.51
N ARG A 132 -12.91 -5.39 -3.75
CA ARG A 132 -11.49 -5.57 -3.43
C ARG A 132 -11.18 -4.89 -2.11
N HIS A 133 -10.50 -5.59 -1.23
CA HIS A 133 -10.01 -5.03 0.02
C HIS A 133 -8.48 -5.05 0.04
N SER A 134 -7.90 -4.00 0.54
CA SER A 134 -6.45 -3.95 0.75
C SER A 134 -6.11 -3.27 2.07
N MET A 135 -4.94 -3.61 2.60
CA MET A 135 -4.35 -2.95 3.75
C MET A 135 -3.12 -2.19 3.28
N THR A 136 -3.00 -0.95 3.69
CA THR A 136 -1.86 -0.09 3.35
C THR A 136 -1.09 0.28 4.60
N LEU A 137 0.22 0.09 4.54
CA LEU A 137 1.18 0.50 5.57
C LEU A 137 2.25 1.38 4.95
N PHE A 138 2.62 2.44 5.66
CA PHE A 138 3.72 3.29 5.26
C PHE A 138 4.92 3.11 6.19
N TYR A 139 6.09 2.98 5.59
CA TYR A 139 7.36 3.00 6.30
C TYR A 139 8.00 4.35 6.12
N ASN A 140 8.09 5.09 7.22
CA ASN A 140 8.56 6.46 7.25
C ASN A 140 10.00 6.55 7.73
N GLY A 141 10.66 7.63 7.38
CA GLY A 141 12.00 7.91 7.85
C GLY A 141 12.33 9.39 7.71
N PRO A 142 13.54 9.80 8.14
CA PRO A 142 13.97 11.18 8.00
C PRO A 142 14.04 11.61 6.53
N LYS A 143 13.79 12.88 6.26
CA LYS A 143 13.98 13.43 4.92
C LYS A 143 15.46 13.31 4.50
N PHE A 144 15.67 13.00 3.23
CA PHE A 144 16.99 12.97 2.61
C PHE A 144 17.95 11.90 3.15
N GLN A 145 17.44 10.88 3.82
CA GLN A 145 18.27 9.79 4.35
C GLN A 145 17.77 8.40 3.97
#